data_1faf5aab9e6910532cc11670ae1a8ffa
#
_entry.id   1faf5aab9e6910532cc11670ae1a8ffa
#
_cell.length_a   1.000
_cell.length_b   1.000
_cell.length_c   1.000
_cell.angle_alpha   90.00
_cell.angle_beta   90.00
_cell.angle_gamma   90.00
#
_symmetry.space_group_name_H-M   'P 1'
#
loop_
_entity.id
_entity.type
_entity.pdbx_description
1 polymer ?
#
loop_
_entity_poly.entity_id
_entity_poly.type
_entity_poly.pdbx_seq_one_letter_code
_entity_poly.pdbx_strand_id
1 'polypeptide(L)'
;MAGDDLDGTLAAMGPRLRAAREQHGATLAGISCATGISPSTLSRIETGRRKPTLEVVLQLAKEYGVSLDELAGHAPAPAVGPRSTAPHSFGDDKAVLPLTRYVGGLHAHKHVLPAVEDPPVRPRQASHEGYEWLCVLYGRLWLALANQDLVLTAGDVAEFDTRTPHGVANAGPGGPVEYLILFGPQGERLRARTPPTAGRGGPGSPQPS
;
A
#
# COMPACT_ATOMS: atom_id res chain seq x y z
N MET A 1 -6.39 -38.71 -0.59
CA MET A 1 -5.54 -37.74 0.14
C MET A 1 -5.71 -36.27 -0.30
N ALA A 2 -5.97 -35.94 -1.57
CA ALA A 2 -6.19 -34.53 -2.00
C ALA A 2 -7.59 -33.96 -1.65
N GLY A 3 -8.58 -34.79 -1.39
CA GLY A 3 -9.95 -34.34 -1.07
C GLY A 3 -10.12 -33.84 0.37
N ASP A 4 -9.40 -34.42 1.32
CA ASP A 4 -9.49 -34.05 2.76
C ASP A 4 -8.90 -32.65 3.02
N ASP A 5 -7.90 -32.25 2.26
CA ASP A 5 -7.23 -30.94 2.39
C ASP A 5 -8.14 -29.79 1.89
N LEU A 6 -8.87 -30.03 0.80
CA LEU A 6 -9.79 -29.04 0.25
C LEU A 6 -11.02 -28.82 1.14
N ASP A 7 -11.60 -29.89 1.69
CA ASP A 7 -12.75 -29.77 2.58
C ASP A 7 -12.38 -29.07 3.91
N GLY A 8 -11.19 -29.31 4.45
CA GLY A 8 -10.66 -28.60 5.59
C GLY A 8 -10.44 -27.10 5.29
N THR A 9 -9.89 -26.79 4.12
CA THR A 9 -9.69 -25.40 3.66
C THR A 9 -11.02 -24.66 3.54
N LEU A 10 -12.03 -25.29 2.91
CA LEU A 10 -13.35 -24.72 2.74
C LEU A 10 -14.09 -24.54 4.09
N ALA A 11 -13.95 -25.47 5.01
CA ALA A 11 -14.56 -25.38 6.34
C ALA A 11 -13.94 -24.21 7.15
N ALA A 12 -12.66 -23.97 7.01
CA ALA A 12 -11.95 -22.88 7.68
C ALA A 12 -12.15 -21.49 7.04
N MET A 13 -12.69 -21.42 5.82
CA MET A 13 -12.88 -20.16 5.07
C MET A 13 -13.78 -19.19 5.82
N GLY A 14 -14.92 -19.64 6.36
CA GLY A 14 -15.85 -18.79 7.10
C GLY A 14 -15.23 -18.09 8.29
N PRO A 15 -14.61 -18.82 9.24
CA PRO A 15 -13.87 -18.26 10.36
C PRO A 15 -12.77 -17.27 9.94
N ARG A 16 -12.07 -17.53 8.84
CA ARG A 16 -11.01 -16.63 8.34
C ARG A 16 -11.58 -15.34 7.76
N LEU A 17 -12.68 -15.42 7.02
CA LEU A 17 -13.41 -14.24 6.54
C LEU A 17 -13.90 -13.37 7.70
N ARG A 18 -14.40 -14.02 8.78
CA ARG A 18 -14.79 -13.30 9.99
C ARG A 18 -13.59 -12.60 10.64
N ALA A 19 -12.48 -13.32 10.82
CA ALA A 19 -11.26 -12.75 11.39
C ALA A 19 -10.75 -11.57 10.56
N ALA A 20 -10.74 -11.68 9.23
CA ALA A 20 -10.35 -10.59 8.33
C ALA A 20 -11.27 -9.38 8.50
N ARG A 21 -12.59 -9.56 8.55
CA ARG A 21 -13.55 -8.48 8.79
C ARG A 21 -13.31 -7.79 10.14
N GLU A 22 -13.10 -8.56 11.21
CA GLU A 22 -12.87 -8.04 12.56
C GLU A 22 -11.54 -7.28 12.65
N GLN A 23 -10.49 -7.76 11.99
CA GLN A 23 -9.20 -7.07 11.87
C GLN A 23 -9.34 -5.75 11.10
N HIS A 24 -10.22 -5.72 10.10
CA HIS A 24 -10.55 -4.51 9.34
C HIS A 24 -11.45 -3.55 10.13
N GLY A 25 -11.89 -3.92 11.33
CA GLY A 25 -12.78 -3.10 12.17
C GLY A 25 -14.19 -2.94 11.60
N ALA A 26 -14.56 -3.75 10.61
CA ALA A 26 -15.81 -3.61 9.89
C ALA A 26 -16.96 -4.40 10.52
N THR A 27 -18.17 -3.84 10.46
CA THR A 27 -19.41 -4.53 10.86
C THR A 27 -20.03 -5.27 9.69
N LEU A 28 -20.85 -6.29 9.96
CA LEU A 28 -21.60 -6.98 8.91
C LEU A 28 -22.47 -6.01 8.08
N ALA A 29 -23.03 -4.99 8.72
CA ALA A 29 -23.82 -3.96 8.04
C ALA A 29 -22.95 -3.10 7.12
N GLY A 30 -21.76 -2.71 7.56
CA GLY A 30 -20.80 -1.95 6.76
C GLY A 30 -20.36 -2.72 5.51
N ILE A 31 -19.98 -3.99 5.68
CA ILE A 31 -19.61 -4.86 4.54
C ILE A 31 -20.79 -5.11 3.61
N SER A 32 -22.00 -5.26 4.14
CA SER A 32 -23.21 -5.38 3.32
C SER A 32 -23.43 -4.14 2.44
N CYS A 33 -23.20 -2.95 2.98
CA CYS A 33 -23.31 -1.69 2.24
C CYS A 33 -22.26 -1.60 1.13
N ALA A 34 -21.02 -1.99 1.42
CA ALA A 34 -19.90 -1.92 0.47
C ALA A 34 -19.99 -2.98 -0.64
N THR A 35 -20.48 -4.19 -0.31
CA THR A 35 -20.48 -5.34 -1.24
C THR A 35 -21.82 -5.67 -1.84
N GLY A 36 -22.94 -5.15 -1.29
CA GLY A 36 -24.29 -5.54 -1.68
C GLY A 36 -24.71 -6.94 -1.19
N ILE A 37 -23.85 -7.65 -0.45
CA ILE A 37 -24.17 -8.98 0.12
C ILE A 37 -24.95 -8.76 1.41
N SER A 38 -26.12 -9.41 1.55
CA SER A 38 -26.94 -9.21 2.75
C SER A 38 -26.23 -9.62 4.05
N PRO A 39 -26.47 -8.92 5.19
CA PRO A 39 -25.83 -9.24 6.47
C PRO A 39 -26.11 -10.69 6.91
N SER A 40 -27.31 -11.21 6.60
CA SER A 40 -27.67 -12.60 6.91
C SER A 40 -26.87 -13.62 6.09
N THR A 41 -26.54 -13.29 4.83
CA THR A 41 -25.67 -14.11 3.97
C THR A 41 -24.24 -14.10 4.52
N LEU A 42 -23.71 -12.91 4.82
CA LEU A 42 -22.37 -12.75 5.42
C LEU A 42 -22.25 -13.55 6.72
N SER A 43 -23.20 -13.40 7.64
CA SER A 43 -23.22 -14.13 8.91
C SER A 43 -23.26 -15.66 8.71
N ARG A 44 -24.04 -16.16 7.74
CA ARG A 44 -24.08 -17.61 7.44
C ARG A 44 -22.78 -18.12 6.83
N ILE A 45 -22.11 -17.31 6.04
CA ILE A 45 -20.78 -17.64 5.49
C ILE A 45 -19.74 -17.69 6.62
N GLU A 46 -19.67 -16.65 7.45
CA GLU A 46 -18.72 -16.56 8.56
C GLU A 46 -18.89 -17.68 9.61
N THR A 47 -20.13 -18.15 9.78
CA THR A 47 -20.44 -19.26 10.71
C THR A 47 -20.37 -20.64 10.05
N GLY A 48 -19.93 -20.74 8.79
CA GLY A 48 -19.83 -22.00 8.04
C GLY A 48 -21.17 -22.62 7.64
N ARG A 49 -22.31 -21.95 7.91
CA ARG A 49 -23.65 -22.44 7.56
C ARG A 49 -23.97 -22.30 6.06
N ARG A 50 -23.13 -21.56 5.32
CA ARG A 50 -23.23 -21.39 3.86
C ARG A 50 -21.81 -21.36 3.29
N LYS A 51 -21.56 -22.20 2.29
CA LYS A 51 -20.32 -22.13 1.49
C LYS A 51 -20.38 -20.89 0.62
N PRO A 52 -19.35 -20.00 0.63
CA PRO A 52 -19.29 -18.88 -0.30
C PRO A 52 -18.98 -19.37 -1.71
N THR A 53 -19.48 -18.66 -2.72
CA THR A 53 -19.01 -18.84 -4.09
C THR A 53 -17.66 -18.13 -4.29
N LEU A 54 -16.94 -18.47 -5.35
CA LEU A 54 -15.65 -17.83 -5.65
C LEU A 54 -15.81 -16.32 -5.82
N GLU A 55 -16.90 -15.86 -6.46
CA GLU A 55 -17.18 -14.44 -6.64
C GLU A 55 -17.30 -13.71 -5.30
N VAL A 56 -18.03 -14.33 -4.34
CA VAL A 56 -18.19 -13.78 -3.00
C VAL A 56 -16.86 -13.74 -2.26
N VAL A 57 -16.03 -14.80 -2.38
CA VAL A 57 -14.70 -14.83 -1.75
C VAL A 57 -13.81 -13.74 -2.33
N LEU A 58 -13.77 -13.59 -3.66
CA LEU A 58 -12.97 -12.54 -4.33
C LEU A 58 -13.43 -11.14 -3.94
N GLN A 59 -14.75 -10.92 -3.86
CA GLN A 59 -15.31 -9.62 -3.46
C GLN A 59 -14.95 -9.28 -2.00
N LEU A 60 -15.08 -10.24 -1.08
CA LEU A 60 -14.74 -10.06 0.32
C LEU A 60 -13.22 -9.94 0.53
N ALA A 61 -12.41 -10.71 -0.20
CA ALA A 61 -10.96 -10.60 -0.19
C ALA A 61 -10.50 -9.18 -0.58
N LYS A 62 -11.10 -8.65 -1.65
CA LYS A 62 -10.84 -7.26 -2.10
C LYS A 62 -11.27 -6.24 -1.05
N GLU A 63 -12.44 -6.40 -0.44
CA GLU A 63 -12.98 -5.48 0.56
C GLU A 63 -12.15 -5.49 1.85
N TYR A 64 -11.73 -6.67 2.30
CA TYR A 64 -10.88 -6.81 3.50
C TYR A 64 -9.40 -6.60 3.20
N GLY A 65 -9.04 -6.44 1.93
CA GLY A 65 -7.66 -6.29 1.52
C GLY A 65 -6.79 -7.51 1.87
N VAL A 66 -7.32 -8.72 1.85
CA VAL A 66 -6.61 -9.98 2.11
C VAL A 66 -6.45 -10.80 0.83
N SER A 67 -5.37 -11.61 0.75
CA SER A 67 -5.18 -12.48 -0.40
C SER A 67 -6.06 -13.74 -0.30
N LEU A 68 -6.31 -14.40 -1.44
CA LEU A 68 -6.97 -15.70 -1.46
C LEU A 68 -6.17 -16.77 -0.72
N ASP A 69 -4.83 -16.71 -0.79
CA ASP A 69 -3.96 -17.65 -0.08
C ASP A 69 -4.10 -17.51 1.44
N GLU A 70 -4.24 -16.28 1.96
CA GLU A 70 -4.53 -16.06 3.38
C GLU A 70 -5.87 -16.64 3.78
N LEU A 71 -6.90 -16.42 2.97
CA LEU A 71 -8.23 -16.98 3.22
C LEU A 71 -8.23 -18.52 3.09
N ALA A 72 -7.44 -19.07 2.19
CA ALA A 72 -7.24 -20.52 2.06
C ALA A 72 -6.38 -21.11 3.20
N GLY A 73 -5.68 -20.27 3.98
CA GLY A 73 -4.80 -20.70 5.04
C GLY A 73 -3.42 -21.16 4.58
N HIS A 74 -3.10 -20.84 3.34
CA HIS A 74 -1.78 -21.06 2.77
C HIS A 74 -0.85 -19.85 2.97
N ALA A 75 -1.34 -18.79 3.64
CA ALA A 75 -0.48 -17.69 4.01
C ALA A 75 0.65 -18.23 4.89
N PRO A 76 1.91 -18.15 4.45
CA PRO A 76 3.00 -18.62 5.25
C PRO A 76 3.03 -17.82 6.54
N ALA A 77 3.18 -18.52 7.66
CA ALA A 77 3.39 -17.91 8.96
C ALA A 77 4.43 -16.79 8.84
N PRO A 78 4.26 -15.66 9.57
CA PRO A 78 5.26 -14.60 9.55
C PRO A 78 6.59 -15.20 9.93
N ALA A 79 7.50 -15.36 8.96
CA ALA A 79 8.81 -15.87 9.23
C ALA A 79 9.56 -14.82 10.05
N VAL A 80 9.85 -15.14 11.28
CA VAL A 80 10.73 -14.36 12.14
C VAL A 80 12.15 -14.62 11.63
N GLY A 81 12.75 -13.66 10.93
CA GLY A 81 14.11 -13.77 10.42
C GLY A 81 14.35 -12.89 9.18
N PRO A 82 15.62 -12.70 8.80
CA PRO A 82 15.95 -11.94 7.59
C PRO A 82 15.37 -12.64 6.36
N ARG A 83 14.62 -11.89 5.56
CA ARG A 83 14.06 -12.37 4.30
C ARG A 83 14.88 -11.84 3.15
N SER A 84 15.34 -12.74 2.27
CA SER A 84 15.79 -12.35 0.95
C SER A 84 14.58 -12.42 0.02
N THR A 85 14.11 -11.27 -0.42
CA THR A 85 13.10 -11.19 -1.47
C THR A 85 13.82 -11.02 -2.80
N ALA A 86 13.52 -11.89 -3.75
CA ALA A 86 14.05 -11.71 -5.11
C ALA A 86 13.48 -10.40 -5.70
N PRO A 87 14.30 -9.56 -6.31
CA PRO A 87 13.82 -8.36 -6.98
C PRO A 87 12.97 -8.76 -8.18
N HIS A 88 11.83 -8.11 -8.35
CA HIS A 88 11.03 -8.17 -9.56
C HIS A 88 11.31 -6.94 -10.41
N SER A 89 11.64 -7.14 -11.68
CA SER A 89 11.76 -6.04 -12.63
C SER A 89 10.36 -5.64 -13.12
N PHE A 90 10.02 -4.37 -12.96
CA PHE A 90 8.80 -3.78 -13.51
C PHE A 90 9.18 -2.73 -14.54
N GLY A 91 8.91 -3.00 -15.83
CA GLY A 91 9.17 -2.05 -16.90
C GLY A 91 10.63 -1.59 -16.98
N ASP A 92 10.86 -0.44 -17.56
CA ASP A 92 12.18 0.10 -17.83
C ASP A 92 13.08 0.23 -16.58
N ASP A 93 13.90 -0.81 -16.36
CA ASP A 93 15.03 -0.83 -15.41
C ASP A 93 14.75 -0.60 -13.92
N LYS A 94 13.50 -0.55 -13.49
CA LYS A 94 13.14 -0.40 -12.07
C LYS A 94 13.09 -1.75 -11.36
N ALA A 95 13.94 -1.95 -10.35
CA ALA A 95 13.85 -3.11 -9.48
C ALA A 95 12.92 -2.82 -8.29
N VAL A 96 11.97 -3.71 -8.06
CA VAL A 96 11.00 -3.65 -6.95
C VAL A 96 11.18 -4.87 -6.06
N LEU A 97 11.45 -4.64 -4.78
CA LEU A 97 11.59 -5.67 -3.76
C LEU A 97 10.41 -5.57 -2.79
N PRO A 98 9.46 -6.51 -2.80
CA PRO A 98 8.40 -6.53 -1.80
C PRO A 98 8.98 -6.87 -0.43
N LEU A 99 8.78 -6.01 0.56
CA LEU A 99 9.29 -6.19 1.93
C LEU A 99 8.26 -6.83 2.83
N THR A 100 6.98 -6.63 2.55
CA THR A 100 5.87 -7.27 3.25
C THR A 100 5.09 -8.14 2.27
N ARG A 101 4.57 -9.26 2.72
CA ARG A 101 3.60 -10.00 1.91
C ARG A 101 2.24 -9.35 1.98
N TYR A 102 1.80 -9.09 3.18
CA TYR A 102 0.58 -8.37 3.49
C TYR A 102 0.45 -8.27 5.02
N VAL A 103 0.42 -7.08 5.56
CA VAL A 103 0.21 -6.87 7.00
C VAL A 103 -0.90 -5.84 7.14
N GLY A 104 -2.12 -6.29 7.45
CA GLY A 104 -3.25 -5.41 7.72
C GLY A 104 -3.59 -4.43 6.58
N GLY A 105 -3.44 -4.86 5.33
CA GLY A 105 -3.68 -3.98 4.18
C GLY A 105 -2.50 -3.13 3.75
N LEU A 106 -1.38 -3.18 4.46
CA LEU A 106 -0.19 -2.40 4.14
C LEU A 106 0.77 -3.19 3.26
N HIS A 107 1.15 -2.62 2.13
CA HIS A 107 2.21 -3.12 1.27
C HIS A 107 3.43 -2.22 1.40
N ALA A 108 4.57 -2.77 1.79
CA ALA A 108 5.84 -2.08 1.80
C ALA A 108 6.77 -2.67 0.74
N HIS A 109 7.29 -1.80 -0.12
CA HIS A 109 8.25 -2.16 -1.16
C HIS A 109 9.51 -1.31 -1.02
N LYS A 110 10.66 -1.90 -1.32
CA LYS A 110 11.88 -1.16 -1.64
C LYS A 110 11.99 -1.06 -3.15
N HIS A 111 12.14 0.14 -3.64
CA HIS A 111 12.36 0.42 -5.05
C HIS A 111 13.81 0.87 -5.26
N VAL A 112 14.39 0.42 -6.37
CA VAL A 112 15.72 0.84 -6.80
C VAL A 112 15.60 1.35 -8.23
N LEU A 113 15.92 2.62 -8.43
CA LEU A 113 16.05 3.23 -9.76
C LEU A 113 17.54 3.21 -10.14
N PRO A 114 17.88 2.82 -11.37
CA PRO A 114 19.26 2.78 -11.80
C PRO A 114 19.88 4.17 -11.83
N ALA A 115 21.20 4.20 -11.90
CA ALA A 115 21.94 5.41 -12.21
C ALA A 115 21.57 5.91 -13.61
N VAL A 116 21.48 7.22 -13.77
CA VAL A 116 21.24 7.87 -15.06
C VAL A 116 22.47 8.70 -15.44
N GLU A 117 22.92 8.58 -16.69
CA GLU A 117 24.04 9.32 -17.23
C GLU A 117 23.61 10.66 -17.85
N ASP A 118 22.43 10.64 -18.49
CA ASP A 118 21.82 11.80 -19.13
C ASP A 118 21.06 12.69 -18.13
N PRO A 119 20.83 13.97 -18.46
CA PRO A 119 19.94 14.81 -17.67
C PRO A 119 18.59 14.14 -17.49
N PRO A 120 18.07 14.09 -16.26
CA PRO A 120 16.83 13.39 -15.99
C PRO A 120 15.66 14.05 -16.74
N VAL A 121 14.82 13.21 -17.34
CA VAL A 121 13.56 13.65 -17.95
C VAL A 121 12.48 13.63 -16.88
N ARG A 122 11.59 14.63 -16.88
CA ARG A 122 10.47 14.68 -15.95
C ARG A 122 9.66 13.39 -16.00
N PRO A 123 9.44 12.70 -14.87
CA PRO A 123 8.75 11.43 -14.87
C PRO A 123 7.30 11.56 -15.37
N ARG A 124 6.86 10.54 -16.12
CA ARG A 124 5.45 10.45 -16.49
C ARG A 124 4.63 10.27 -15.22
N GLN A 125 3.57 11.05 -15.12
CA GLN A 125 2.66 10.99 -13.98
C GLN A 125 1.49 10.06 -14.28
N ALA A 126 1.07 9.34 -13.26
CA ALA A 126 -0.16 8.55 -13.22
C ALA A 126 -0.97 8.91 -11.98
N SER A 127 -2.24 8.57 -11.99
CA SER A 127 -3.14 8.74 -10.85
C SER A 127 -3.88 7.44 -10.58
N HIS A 128 -4.08 7.12 -9.30
CA HIS A 128 -4.91 6.00 -8.87
C HIS A 128 -5.52 6.31 -7.49
N GLU A 129 -6.46 5.51 -7.03
CA GLU A 129 -7.01 5.68 -5.69
C GLU A 129 -6.04 5.17 -4.62
N GLY A 130 -5.95 5.87 -3.49
CA GLY A 130 -5.19 5.48 -2.32
C GLY A 130 -4.29 6.58 -1.79
N TYR A 131 -3.36 6.17 -0.95
CA TYR A 131 -2.32 7.01 -0.37
C TYR A 131 -0.98 6.31 -0.52
N GLU A 132 0.04 7.08 -0.83
CA GLU A 132 1.43 6.64 -0.82
C GLU A 132 2.21 7.41 0.23
N TRP A 133 3.04 6.67 0.95
CA TRP A 133 4.09 7.19 1.79
C TRP A 133 5.41 6.66 1.25
N LEU A 134 6.37 7.54 1.03
CA LEU A 134 7.70 7.13 0.59
C LEU A 134 8.79 7.76 1.46
N CYS A 135 9.92 7.05 1.58
CA CYS A 135 11.11 7.52 2.27
C CYS A 135 12.34 7.19 1.42
N VAL A 136 13.15 8.19 1.11
CA VAL A 136 14.40 8.00 0.38
C VAL A 136 15.45 7.43 1.31
N LEU A 137 16.06 6.31 0.91
CA LEU A 137 17.14 5.64 1.66
C LEU A 137 18.52 6.05 1.14
N TYR A 138 18.64 6.21 -0.18
CA TYR A 138 19.89 6.53 -0.84
C TYR A 138 19.66 7.27 -2.16
N GLY A 139 20.55 8.19 -2.52
CA GLY A 139 20.49 8.93 -3.76
C GLY A 139 19.56 10.16 -3.70
N ARG A 140 19.12 10.62 -4.87
CA ARG A 140 18.27 11.79 -5.04
C ARG A 140 17.05 11.41 -5.87
N LEU A 141 15.89 11.41 -5.26
CA LEU A 141 14.62 11.07 -5.90
C LEU A 141 13.93 12.34 -6.41
N TRP A 142 13.60 12.37 -7.69
CA TRP A 142 12.69 13.38 -8.25
C TRP A 142 11.26 12.89 -8.12
N LEU A 143 10.47 13.56 -7.29
CA LEU A 143 9.02 13.36 -7.17
C LEU A 143 8.33 14.48 -7.93
N ALA A 144 7.71 14.17 -9.05
CA ALA A 144 6.77 15.05 -9.74
C ALA A 144 5.37 14.82 -9.15
N LEU A 145 4.78 15.85 -8.54
CA LEU A 145 3.47 15.80 -7.89
C LEU A 145 2.60 16.93 -8.44
N ALA A 146 1.63 16.59 -9.28
CA ALA A 146 0.88 17.56 -10.09
C ALA A 146 1.81 18.52 -10.83
N ASN A 147 1.77 19.82 -10.51
CA ASN A 147 2.60 20.85 -11.11
C ASN A 147 3.88 21.16 -10.31
N GLN A 148 4.13 20.40 -9.24
CA GLN A 148 5.30 20.57 -8.39
C GLN A 148 6.36 19.54 -8.71
N ASP A 149 7.62 19.96 -8.66
CA ASP A 149 8.77 19.10 -8.80
C ASP A 149 9.60 19.19 -7.52
N LEU A 150 9.72 18.07 -6.83
CA LEU A 150 10.43 17.94 -5.56
C LEU A 150 11.65 17.04 -5.75
N VAL A 151 12.81 17.46 -5.26
CA VAL A 151 13.99 16.60 -5.16
C VAL A 151 14.17 16.21 -3.72
N LEU A 152 13.97 14.92 -3.45
CA LEU A 152 14.10 14.32 -2.12
C LEU A 152 15.46 13.63 -2.00
N THR A 153 16.08 13.74 -0.84
CA THR A 153 17.38 13.14 -0.51
C THR A 153 17.22 12.09 0.59
N ALA A 154 18.29 11.35 0.90
CA ALA A 154 18.25 10.33 1.93
C ALA A 154 17.73 10.87 3.28
N GLY A 155 16.71 10.21 3.84
CA GLY A 155 15.99 10.60 5.04
C GLY A 155 14.74 11.45 4.80
N ASP A 156 14.57 12.01 3.60
CA ASP A 156 13.36 12.77 3.27
C ASP A 156 12.17 11.82 3.07
N VAL A 157 11.01 12.31 3.48
CA VAL A 157 9.73 11.59 3.42
C VAL A 157 8.72 12.43 2.65
N ALA A 158 7.92 11.77 1.81
CA ALA A 158 6.75 12.37 1.20
C ALA A 158 5.52 11.48 1.44
N GLU A 159 4.38 12.13 1.65
CA GLU A 159 3.07 11.49 1.80
C GLU A 159 2.04 12.28 0.98
N PHE A 160 1.28 11.59 0.16
CA PHE A 160 0.30 12.23 -0.72
C PHE A 160 -0.86 11.31 -1.10
N ASP A 161 -1.97 11.96 -1.45
CA ASP A 161 -3.13 11.29 -2.07
C ASP A 161 -2.78 10.96 -3.53
N THR A 162 -2.85 9.69 -3.89
CA THR A 162 -2.47 9.19 -5.22
C THR A 162 -3.45 9.54 -6.33
N ARG A 163 -4.60 10.15 -6.02
CA ARG A 163 -5.46 10.81 -7.02
C ARG A 163 -4.78 12.05 -7.60
N THR A 164 -3.85 12.64 -6.87
CA THR A 164 -2.95 13.66 -7.40
C THR A 164 -2.00 13.01 -8.40
N PRO A 165 -1.90 13.50 -9.66
CA PRO A 165 -0.95 12.99 -10.62
C PRO A 165 0.46 12.99 -10.05
N HIS A 166 1.13 11.85 -10.07
CA HIS A 166 2.45 11.68 -9.47
C HIS A 166 3.34 10.75 -10.30
N GLY A 167 4.63 10.92 -10.15
CA GLY A 167 5.63 10.09 -10.79
C GLY A 167 7.00 10.32 -10.17
N VAL A 168 7.86 9.32 -10.25
CA VAL A 168 9.21 9.38 -9.68
C VAL A 168 10.27 9.04 -10.71
N ALA A 169 11.43 9.68 -10.58
CA ALA A 169 12.62 9.39 -11.37
C ALA A 169 13.89 9.58 -10.53
N ASN A 170 15.01 9.09 -11.02
CA ASN A 170 16.32 9.48 -10.49
C ASN A 170 16.59 10.95 -10.86
N ALA A 171 16.94 11.78 -9.89
CA ALA A 171 17.12 13.24 -10.07
C ALA A 171 18.46 13.64 -10.70
N GLY A 172 19.26 12.70 -11.22
CA GLY A 172 20.46 13.02 -11.95
C GLY A 172 21.69 12.21 -11.59
N PRO A 173 22.86 12.61 -12.08
CA PRO A 173 24.07 11.84 -11.91
C PRO A 173 24.45 11.73 -10.42
N GLY A 174 24.96 10.59 -10.03
CA GLY A 174 25.38 10.34 -8.65
C GLY A 174 25.07 8.93 -8.16
N GLY A 175 24.61 8.06 -9.04
CA GLY A 175 24.35 6.66 -8.72
C GLY A 175 22.86 6.31 -8.68
N PRO A 176 22.52 5.10 -8.22
CA PRO A 176 21.14 4.66 -8.11
C PRO A 176 20.39 5.41 -7.00
N VAL A 177 19.07 5.35 -7.06
CA VAL A 177 18.20 5.84 -5.99
C VAL A 177 17.49 4.66 -5.37
N GLU A 178 17.54 4.58 -4.04
CA GLU A 178 16.79 3.59 -3.26
C GLU A 178 15.77 4.31 -2.38
N TYR A 179 14.54 3.85 -2.40
CA TYR A 179 13.49 4.38 -1.55
C TYR A 179 12.51 3.28 -1.11
N LEU A 180 11.94 3.47 0.06
CA LEU A 180 10.82 2.70 0.55
C LEU A 180 9.53 3.36 0.06
N ILE A 181 8.54 2.53 -0.28
CA ILE A 181 7.19 2.98 -0.55
C ILE A 181 6.21 2.10 0.20
N LEU A 182 5.23 2.72 0.83
CA LEU A 182 4.15 2.06 1.53
C LEU A 182 2.83 2.44 0.85
N PHE A 183 2.04 1.43 0.55
CA PHE A 183 0.70 1.58 0.02
C PHE A 183 -0.29 1.15 1.10
N GLY A 184 -1.20 2.02 1.47
CA GLY A 184 -2.30 1.70 2.37
C GLY A 184 -3.52 1.17 1.61
N PRO A 185 -4.45 0.50 2.30
CA PRO A 185 -5.75 0.18 1.72
C PRO A 185 -6.48 1.47 1.34
N GLN A 186 -7.30 1.38 0.31
CA GLN A 186 -8.10 2.51 -0.17
C GLN A 186 -8.93 3.08 0.99
N GLY A 187 -8.67 4.34 1.36
CA GLY A 187 -9.45 5.09 2.34
C GLY A 187 -8.91 5.16 3.78
N GLU A 188 -7.90 4.42 4.17
CA GLU A 188 -7.24 4.63 5.46
C GLU A 188 -6.20 5.75 5.36
N ARG A 189 -6.56 6.91 5.90
CA ARG A 189 -5.61 8.02 6.12
C ARG A 189 -4.68 7.62 7.26
N LEU A 190 -3.44 7.34 6.95
CA LEU A 190 -2.37 7.40 7.96
C LEU A 190 -2.32 8.83 8.46
N ARG A 191 -2.96 9.10 9.61
CA ARG A 191 -2.91 10.41 10.26
C ARG A 191 -1.55 10.57 10.95
N ALA A 192 -0.51 10.82 10.20
CA ALA A 192 0.68 11.43 10.74
C ALA A 192 0.33 12.90 11.06
N ARG A 193 0.31 13.25 12.34
CA ARG A 193 0.21 14.64 12.76
C ARG A 193 1.51 15.34 12.38
N THR A 194 1.50 16.08 11.29
CA THR A 194 2.52 17.09 11.05
C THR A 194 2.26 18.25 12.02
N PRO A 195 3.20 18.62 12.90
CA PRO A 195 3.05 19.83 13.68
C PRO A 195 3.01 21.03 12.72
N PRO A 196 2.16 22.05 13.00
CA PRO A 196 2.10 23.22 12.15
C PRO A 196 3.47 23.90 12.13
N THR A 197 4.01 24.11 10.96
CA THR A 197 5.24 24.88 10.73
C THR A 197 4.99 26.28 11.28
N ALA A 198 5.69 26.68 12.34
CA ALA A 198 5.65 28.02 12.89
C ALA A 198 6.08 28.99 11.79
N GLY A 199 5.15 29.84 11.35
CA GLY A 199 5.41 30.87 10.37
C GLY A 199 6.55 31.75 10.85
N ARG A 200 7.62 31.85 10.08
CA ARG A 200 8.65 32.85 10.27
C ARG A 200 7.99 34.22 10.05
N GLY A 201 7.80 34.92 11.16
CA GLY A 201 7.45 36.34 11.13
C GLY A 201 8.48 37.11 10.33
N GLY A 202 8.06 37.75 9.25
CA GLY A 202 8.87 38.68 8.49
C GLY A 202 9.22 39.90 9.35
N PRO A 203 10.41 40.49 9.16
CA PRO A 203 10.80 41.71 9.87
C PRO A 203 9.94 42.89 9.43
N GLY A 204 9.39 43.59 10.43
CA GLY A 204 8.61 44.81 10.20
C GLY A 204 9.42 45.89 9.51
N SER A 205 8.83 46.50 8.52
CA SER A 205 9.35 47.74 7.89
C SER A 205 9.16 48.91 8.85
N PRO A 206 10.14 49.80 9.00
CA PRO A 206 9.97 51.01 9.77
C PRO A 206 9.16 52.05 8.98
N GLN A 207 8.19 52.69 9.65
CA GLN A 207 7.52 53.85 9.11
C GLN A 207 8.41 55.10 9.21
N PRO A 208 8.41 55.97 8.20
CA PRO A 208 9.04 57.29 8.30
C PRO A 208 8.14 58.32 9.01
N SER A 209 8.76 59.17 9.72
CA SER A 209 8.29 60.35 10.46
C SER A 209 7.49 61.33 9.62
#